data_f52f44871463aef8349f899d8d5958d0
#
_entry.id   f52f44871463aef8349f899d8d5958d0
#
_cell.length_a   1.000
_cell.length_b   1.000
_cell.length_c   1.000
_cell.angle_alpha   90.00
_cell.angle_beta   90.00
_cell.angle_gamma   90.00
#
_symmetry.space_group_name_H-M   'P 1'
#
loop_
_entity.id
_entity.type
_entity.pdbx_description
1 polymer ?
#
loop_
_entity_poly.entity_id
_entity_poly.type
_entity_poly.pdbx_seq_one_letter_code
_entity_poly.pdbx_strand_id
1 'polypeptide(L)'
;MSNSSTYDVVVAGAGGGLIGAIKAAQLGAKVLLIDASDDFINTCNTSLTTGMFPASGSRWQRELGIIDSPEIFTSDVMKKTKNSADAVATKALTDVSVEVMEWMADSLQVPWELVTDFHYPGHSVDRCLSVVGRKGHLVMAPIWQSVLDSNLLEFRGSTRLVDVEIVDNVIVAAVVENANGERERISTKNVLMATNGYGANKDLLEKYNNEIAHVYYHGSKYSRGDALEIGVKHGAAVAYLDAYQGHAAIAAHANTLVGWATVMRGGYIVNLDGKRFGDESAGYSEFAAILNNQEGSTGWLMIDKRIHDGSMSFKEFEVTAASGAIIWADTMEEIAAKTSLPVENVIYEFANANAVSAGLAEDKLGRKVFEKPLQSPFGAIKLRPSLFHTQGGVRVDADGRVLKESGKPIIGLYASGGAALGISGNGSDGYLAGNGLLAAVGFAYLAAKAIAVTRK
;
A
#
# COMPACT_ATOMS: atom_id res chain seq x y z
N MET A 1 -5.71 -30.42 -32.20
CA MET A 1 -4.94 -29.18 -32.10
C MET A 1 -5.85 -28.16 -31.41
N SER A 2 -5.69 -27.90 -30.13
CA SER A 2 -6.47 -26.90 -29.42
C SER A 2 -6.09 -25.54 -30.02
N ASN A 3 -7.08 -24.77 -30.50
CA ASN A 3 -6.90 -23.39 -30.88
C ASN A 3 -6.40 -22.65 -29.63
N SER A 4 -5.09 -22.46 -29.48
CA SER A 4 -4.53 -21.65 -28.41
C SER A 4 -4.98 -20.20 -28.65
N SER A 5 -5.85 -19.70 -27.78
CA SER A 5 -6.26 -18.29 -27.82
C SER A 5 -5.03 -17.41 -27.76
N THR A 6 -4.90 -16.51 -28.72
CA THR A 6 -3.78 -15.56 -28.76
C THR A 6 -4.25 -14.23 -28.15
N TYR A 7 -3.50 -13.71 -27.18
CA TYR A 7 -3.73 -12.41 -26.58
C TYR A 7 -2.56 -11.48 -26.89
N ASP A 8 -2.85 -10.20 -27.01
CA ASP A 8 -1.81 -9.18 -27.18
C ASP A 8 -1.03 -8.98 -25.87
N VAL A 9 -1.72 -9.15 -24.74
CA VAL A 9 -1.12 -9.06 -23.41
C VAL A 9 -1.83 -10.00 -22.42
N VAL A 10 -1.05 -10.63 -21.54
CA VAL A 10 -1.52 -11.31 -20.34
C VAL A 10 -1.17 -10.43 -19.14
N VAL A 11 -2.18 -10.07 -18.35
CA VAL A 11 -2.02 -9.32 -17.09
C VAL A 11 -2.25 -10.27 -15.94
N ALA A 12 -1.26 -10.46 -15.08
CA ALA A 12 -1.35 -11.34 -13.92
C ALA A 12 -1.49 -10.52 -12.62
N GLY A 13 -2.63 -10.67 -11.97
CA GLY A 13 -3.01 -9.96 -10.74
C GLY A 13 -4.06 -8.88 -11.00
N ALA A 14 -5.26 -9.06 -10.41
CA ALA A 14 -6.42 -8.19 -10.60
C ALA A 14 -6.58 -7.11 -9.52
N GLY A 15 -5.50 -6.75 -8.81
CA GLY A 15 -5.44 -5.54 -7.99
C GLY A 15 -5.12 -4.31 -8.85
N GLY A 16 -3.90 -3.79 -8.76
CA GLY A 16 -3.42 -2.71 -9.64
C GLY A 16 -3.39 -3.08 -11.12
N GLY A 17 -3.23 -4.38 -11.44
CA GLY A 17 -3.24 -4.89 -12.82
C GLY A 17 -4.53 -4.62 -13.59
N LEU A 18 -5.69 -4.47 -12.91
CA LEU A 18 -6.94 -4.03 -13.53
C LEU A 18 -6.77 -2.76 -14.37
N ILE A 19 -6.02 -1.79 -13.85
CA ILE A 19 -5.77 -0.50 -14.53
C ILE A 19 -5.01 -0.73 -15.85
N GLY A 20 -3.97 -1.57 -15.82
CA GLY A 20 -3.23 -1.94 -17.01
C GLY A 20 -4.07 -2.71 -18.03
N ALA A 21 -4.87 -3.67 -17.56
CA ALA A 21 -5.73 -4.49 -18.41
C ALA A 21 -6.80 -3.64 -19.14
N ILE A 22 -7.51 -2.79 -18.38
CA ILE A 22 -8.54 -1.91 -18.96
C ILE A 22 -7.91 -0.89 -19.91
N LYS A 23 -6.80 -0.26 -19.51
CA LYS A 23 -6.13 0.72 -20.37
C LYS A 23 -5.62 0.08 -21.66
N ALA A 24 -5.02 -1.11 -21.60
CA ALA A 24 -4.59 -1.84 -22.79
C ALA A 24 -5.77 -2.20 -23.72
N ALA A 25 -6.91 -2.65 -23.16
CA ALA A 25 -8.13 -2.92 -23.92
C ALA A 25 -8.70 -1.67 -24.57
N GLN A 26 -8.75 -0.53 -23.86
CA GLN A 26 -9.17 0.77 -24.43
C GLN A 26 -8.26 1.22 -25.59
N LEU A 27 -6.99 0.84 -25.55
CA LEU A 27 -6.03 1.09 -26.62
C LEU A 27 -6.07 0.01 -27.72
N GLY A 28 -7.07 -0.88 -27.71
CA GLY A 28 -7.36 -1.87 -28.73
C GLY A 28 -6.63 -3.20 -28.57
N ALA A 29 -5.96 -3.47 -27.43
CA ALA A 29 -5.33 -4.76 -27.18
C ALA A 29 -6.35 -5.82 -26.78
N LYS A 30 -6.18 -7.07 -27.26
CA LYS A 30 -6.89 -8.24 -26.73
C LYS A 30 -6.17 -8.70 -25.45
N VAL A 31 -6.84 -8.61 -24.32
CA VAL A 31 -6.27 -8.80 -22.99
C VAL A 31 -6.82 -10.06 -22.33
N LEU A 32 -5.93 -10.87 -21.75
CA LEU A 32 -6.29 -11.85 -20.74
C LEU A 32 -5.84 -11.32 -19.36
N LEU A 33 -6.77 -11.08 -18.47
CA LEU A 33 -6.53 -10.79 -17.07
C LEU A 33 -6.71 -12.06 -16.25
N ILE A 34 -5.70 -12.43 -15.47
CA ILE A 34 -5.75 -13.58 -14.56
C ILE A 34 -5.53 -13.14 -13.11
N ASP A 35 -6.15 -13.85 -12.19
CA ASP A 35 -5.88 -13.70 -10.75
C ASP A 35 -5.89 -15.06 -10.06
N ALA A 36 -5.05 -15.24 -9.06
CA ALA A 36 -4.98 -16.44 -8.24
C ALA A 36 -6.25 -16.68 -7.39
N SER A 37 -7.11 -15.67 -7.27
CA SER A 37 -8.38 -15.71 -6.56
C SER A 37 -9.55 -15.39 -7.49
N ASP A 38 -10.64 -16.15 -7.37
CA ASP A 38 -11.92 -15.75 -7.98
C ASP A 38 -12.54 -14.56 -7.25
N ASP A 39 -12.25 -14.43 -5.96
CA ASP A 39 -12.74 -13.36 -5.07
C ASP A 39 -11.66 -12.27 -4.84
N PHE A 40 -10.93 -11.89 -5.91
CA PHE A 40 -9.87 -10.90 -5.81
C PHE A 40 -10.37 -9.53 -5.30
N ILE A 41 -11.62 -9.16 -5.57
CA ILE A 41 -12.22 -7.89 -5.12
C ILE A 41 -12.21 -7.78 -3.60
N ASN A 42 -12.31 -8.89 -2.87
CA ASN A 42 -12.25 -8.91 -1.41
C ASN A 42 -10.88 -9.31 -0.86
N THR A 43 -10.04 -9.94 -1.64
CA THR A 43 -8.83 -10.61 -1.15
C THR A 43 -7.51 -10.02 -1.65
N CYS A 44 -7.51 -9.13 -2.65
CA CYS A 44 -6.28 -8.47 -3.10
C CYS A 44 -5.86 -7.32 -2.17
N ASN A 45 -4.57 -7.01 -2.13
CA ASN A 45 -4.06 -5.93 -1.27
C ASN A 45 -4.74 -4.59 -1.55
N THR A 46 -5.03 -4.25 -2.80
CA THR A 46 -5.71 -2.99 -3.14
C THR A 46 -7.05 -2.87 -2.41
N SER A 47 -7.83 -3.94 -2.33
CA SER A 47 -9.12 -3.97 -1.64
C SER A 47 -9.00 -3.87 -0.13
N LEU A 48 -7.93 -4.40 0.44
CA LEU A 48 -7.68 -4.43 1.89
C LEU A 48 -7.18 -3.09 2.44
N THR A 49 -6.85 -2.12 1.57
CA THR A 49 -6.33 -0.81 1.98
C THR A 49 -7.43 0.16 2.37
N THR A 50 -7.02 1.30 2.95
CA THR A 50 -7.89 2.48 3.12
C THR A 50 -8.11 3.24 1.80
N GLY A 51 -7.57 2.77 0.68
CA GLY A 51 -7.79 3.32 -0.65
C GLY A 51 -7.22 4.73 -0.85
N MET A 52 -6.03 5.02 -0.32
CA MET A 52 -5.37 6.33 -0.47
C MET A 52 -4.48 6.35 -1.71
N PHE A 53 -4.85 7.17 -2.69
CA PHE A 53 -4.12 7.31 -3.96
C PHE A 53 -3.58 8.73 -4.09
N PRO A 54 -2.25 8.95 -4.06
CA PRO A 54 -1.69 10.29 -4.18
C PRO A 54 -1.72 10.76 -5.64
N ALA A 55 -2.14 12.02 -5.84
CA ALA A 55 -2.18 12.67 -7.14
C ALA A 55 -1.71 14.13 -7.02
N SER A 56 -0.53 14.44 -7.58
CA SER A 56 0.07 15.77 -7.47
C SER A 56 -0.47 16.73 -8.54
N GLY A 57 -0.96 17.92 -8.13
CA GLY A 57 -1.52 18.91 -9.05
C GLY A 57 -2.88 18.52 -9.61
N SER A 58 -3.65 17.70 -8.89
CA SER A 58 -4.96 17.20 -9.30
C SER A 58 -6.05 18.29 -9.33
N ARG A 59 -7.13 18.06 -10.09
CA ARG A 59 -8.27 19.00 -10.13
C ARG A 59 -8.89 19.23 -8.75
N TRP A 60 -8.95 18.22 -7.91
CA TRP A 60 -9.46 18.33 -6.53
C TRP A 60 -8.61 19.23 -5.64
N GLN A 61 -7.26 19.21 -5.82
CA GLN A 61 -6.37 20.16 -5.15
C GLN A 61 -6.56 21.59 -5.68
N ARG A 62 -6.65 21.76 -7.01
CA ARG A 62 -6.88 23.09 -7.65
C ARG A 62 -8.18 23.73 -7.18
N GLU A 63 -9.27 22.96 -7.03
CA GLU A 63 -10.57 23.43 -6.54
C GLU A 63 -10.48 23.99 -5.10
N LEU A 64 -9.56 23.45 -4.27
CA LEU A 64 -9.33 23.90 -2.91
C LEU A 64 -8.17 24.91 -2.79
N GLY A 65 -7.58 25.35 -3.91
CA GLY A 65 -6.44 26.28 -3.94
C GLY A 65 -5.14 25.69 -3.42
N ILE A 66 -5.01 24.35 -3.35
CA ILE A 66 -3.78 23.67 -2.93
C ILE A 66 -2.82 23.62 -4.11
N ILE A 67 -1.63 24.22 -3.93
CA ILE A 67 -0.55 24.22 -4.95
C ILE A 67 0.27 22.96 -4.75
N ASP A 68 0.30 22.09 -5.78
CA ASP A 68 1.10 20.88 -5.82
C ASP A 68 1.56 20.60 -7.26
N SER A 69 2.63 19.81 -7.40
CA SER A 69 3.15 19.38 -8.70
C SER A 69 3.92 18.05 -8.58
N PRO A 70 4.21 17.38 -9.70
CA PRO A 70 5.09 16.21 -9.71
C PRO A 70 6.45 16.46 -9.07
N GLU A 71 7.01 17.67 -9.22
CA GLU A 71 8.30 18.04 -8.63
C GLU A 71 8.23 18.18 -7.11
N ILE A 72 7.13 18.77 -6.57
CA ILE A 72 6.90 18.86 -5.13
C ILE A 72 6.73 17.45 -4.56
N PHE A 73 5.95 16.60 -5.21
CA PHE A 73 5.77 15.21 -4.78
C PHE A 73 7.07 14.41 -4.86
N THR A 74 7.86 14.56 -5.94
CA THR A 74 9.20 13.96 -6.05
C THR A 74 10.10 14.40 -4.88
N SER A 75 10.09 15.68 -4.55
CA SER A 75 10.85 16.22 -3.42
C SER A 75 10.45 15.57 -2.09
N ASP A 76 9.15 15.38 -1.85
CA ASP A 76 8.65 14.71 -0.64
C ASP A 76 9.12 13.26 -0.57
N VAL A 77 9.03 12.51 -1.68
CA VAL A 77 9.53 11.13 -1.76
C VAL A 77 11.03 11.08 -1.47
N MET A 78 11.82 11.91 -2.16
CA MET A 78 13.28 11.92 -1.98
C MET A 78 13.68 12.34 -0.57
N LYS A 79 13.00 13.32 0.02
CA LYS A 79 13.22 13.73 1.41
C LYS A 79 12.88 12.60 2.39
N LYS A 80 11.72 11.97 2.24
CA LYS A 80 11.27 10.87 3.11
C LYS A 80 12.21 9.67 3.04
N THR A 81 12.68 9.33 1.84
CA THR A 81 13.59 8.21 1.61
C THR A 81 15.07 8.56 1.84
N LYS A 82 15.38 9.78 2.30
CA LYS A 82 16.77 10.25 2.46
C LYS A 82 17.58 10.10 1.16
N ASN A 83 16.94 10.34 0.01
CA ASN A 83 17.46 10.18 -1.35
C ASN A 83 17.84 8.74 -1.73
N SER A 84 17.29 7.72 -1.09
CA SER A 84 17.54 6.31 -1.45
C SER A 84 16.57 5.75 -2.48
N ALA A 85 15.43 6.42 -2.75
CA ALA A 85 14.48 5.97 -3.77
C ALA A 85 15.07 6.03 -5.18
N ASP A 86 14.64 5.12 -6.05
CA ASP A 86 15.04 5.14 -7.47
C ASP A 86 14.46 6.39 -8.17
N ALA A 87 15.34 7.22 -8.71
CA ALA A 87 14.97 8.51 -9.30
C ALA A 87 14.12 8.36 -10.58
N VAL A 88 14.35 7.29 -11.36
CA VAL A 88 13.59 7.03 -12.60
C VAL A 88 12.17 6.61 -12.28
N ALA A 89 12.02 5.63 -11.37
CA ALA A 89 10.72 5.15 -10.90
C ALA A 89 9.94 6.27 -10.18
N THR A 90 10.61 7.04 -9.31
CA THR A 90 9.98 8.15 -8.59
C THR A 90 9.43 9.18 -9.55
N LYS A 91 10.26 9.64 -10.52
CA LYS A 91 9.80 10.61 -11.50
C LYS A 91 8.65 10.09 -12.35
N ALA A 92 8.74 8.85 -12.86
CA ALA A 92 7.69 8.25 -13.69
C ALA A 92 6.34 8.20 -12.94
N LEU A 93 6.36 7.79 -11.67
CA LEU A 93 5.14 7.66 -10.87
C LEU A 93 4.57 9.01 -10.42
N THR A 94 5.41 9.98 -10.05
CA THR A 94 4.93 11.31 -9.68
C THR A 94 4.36 12.06 -10.88
N ASP A 95 5.00 11.96 -12.07
CA ASP A 95 4.52 12.57 -13.31
C ASP A 95 3.16 11.99 -13.74
N VAL A 96 2.97 10.65 -13.67
CA VAL A 96 1.74 10.00 -14.12
C VAL A 96 0.61 10.08 -13.08
N SER A 97 0.90 10.46 -11.84
CA SER A 97 -0.05 10.36 -10.73
C SER A 97 -1.37 11.07 -11.00
N VAL A 98 -1.34 12.31 -11.49
CA VAL A 98 -2.55 13.06 -11.80
C VAL A 98 -3.27 12.49 -13.02
N GLU A 99 -2.54 12.14 -14.09
CA GLU A 99 -3.13 11.59 -15.33
C GLU A 99 -3.93 10.31 -15.03
N VAL A 100 -3.35 9.39 -14.26
CA VAL A 100 -4.03 8.11 -13.98
C VAL A 100 -5.23 8.30 -13.06
N MET A 101 -5.18 9.21 -12.06
CA MET A 101 -6.32 9.43 -11.15
C MET A 101 -7.46 10.18 -11.84
N GLU A 102 -7.18 11.19 -12.65
CA GLU A 102 -8.20 11.89 -13.45
C GLU A 102 -8.80 10.96 -14.50
N TRP A 103 -8.00 10.10 -15.16
CA TRP A 103 -8.52 9.08 -16.06
C TRP A 103 -9.40 8.04 -15.34
N MET A 104 -9.05 7.60 -14.13
CA MET A 104 -9.89 6.70 -13.32
C MET A 104 -11.23 7.35 -12.97
N ALA A 105 -11.26 8.65 -12.67
CA ALA A 105 -12.49 9.36 -12.43
C ALA A 105 -13.37 9.47 -13.70
N ASP A 106 -12.77 9.88 -14.81
CA ASP A 106 -13.52 10.23 -16.02
C ASP A 106 -13.93 8.98 -16.82
N SER A 107 -13.04 7.99 -16.92
CA SER A 107 -13.27 6.79 -17.74
C SER A 107 -13.81 5.59 -16.96
N LEU A 108 -13.50 5.49 -15.66
CA LEU A 108 -13.91 4.36 -14.82
C LEU A 108 -14.92 4.77 -13.74
N GLN A 109 -15.32 6.05 -13.72
CA GLN A 109 -16.33 6.61 -12.81
C GLN A 109 -15.97 6.42 -11.33
N VAL A 110 -14.69 6.46 -10.98
CA VAL A 110 -14.27 6.40 -9.57
C VAL A 110 -14.57 7.76 -8.91
N PRO A 111 -15.41 7.80 -7.87
CA PRO A 111 -15.87 9.03 -7.23
C PRO A 111 -14.85 9.55 -6.20
N TRP A 112 -13.74 10.08 -6.68
CA TRP A 112 -12.65 10.57 -5.82
C TRP A 112 -13.03 11.79 -4.99
N GLU A 113 -12.58 11.79 -3.74
CA GLU A 113 -12.56 12.93 -2.83
C GLU A 113 -11.14 13.16 -2.34
N LEU A 114 -10.71 14.44 -2.22
CA LEU A 114 -9.43 14.78 -1.61
C LEU A 114 -9.54 14.66 -0.08
N VAL A 115 -8.61 13.94 0.52
CA VAL A 115 -8.56 13.77 1.98
C VAL A 115 -7.84 14.97 2.60
N THR A 116 -8.58 15.78 3.37
CA THR A 116 -8.09 17.02 4.00
C THR A 116 -8.38 17.11 5.51
N ASP A 117 -9.03 16.12 6.08
CA ASP A 117 -9.42 16.11 7.49
C ASP A 117 -8.29 15.66 8.43
N PHE A 118 -7.16 15.23 7.88
CA PHE A 118 -5.88 15.04 8.59
C PHE A 118 -4.74 14.96 7.55
N HIS A 119 -3.54 15.36 7.99
CA HIS A 119 -2.36 15.40 7.14
C HIS A 119 -1.53 14.12 7.29
N TYR A 120 -1.19 13.46 6.17
CA TYR A 120 -0.34 12.27 6.19
C TYR A 120 1.14 12.62 6.39
N PRO A 121 1.87 11.90 7.27
CA PRO A 121 3.30 12.10 7.48
C PRO A 121 4.11 12.00 6.20
N GLY A 122 5.01 12.95 5.99
CA GLY A 122 5.94 12.97 4.86
C GLY A 122 5.42 13.65 3.58
N HIS A 123 4.11 13.81 3.42
CA HIS A 123 3.57 14.69 2.37
C HIS A 123 3.67 16.15 2.81
N SER A 124 4.10 17.04 1.92
CA SER A 124 4.16 18.49 2.22
C SER A 124 2.80 19.18 2.05
N VAL A 125 1.90 18.58 1.26
CA VAL A 125 0.52 19.04 1.03
C VAL A 125 -0.44 17.87 0.99
N ASP A 126 -1.73 18.13 1.17
CA ASP A 126 -2.78 17.12 1.03
C ASP A 126 -2.94 16.76 -0.46
N ARG A 127 -2.59 15.54 -0.83
CA ARG A 127 -2.68 15.03 -2.21
C ARG A 127 -3.33 13.66 -2.33
N CYS A 128 -3.66 13.02 -1.21
CA CYS A 128 -4.27 11.70 -1.24
C CYS A 128 -5.75 11.78 -1.60
N LEU A 129 -6.14 11.09 -2.66
CA LEU A 129 -7.54 10.87 -3.04
C LEU A 129 -8.02 9.56 -2.43
N SER A 130 -9.29 9.51 -2.07
CA SER A 130 -10.00 8.29 -1.68
C SER A 130 -11.46 8.40 -2.08
N VAL A 131 -12.27 7.39 -1.76
CA VAL A 131 -13.73 7.42 -1.93
C VAL A 131 -14.41 7.50 -0.57
N VAL A 132 -15.68 7.87 -0.54
CA VAL A 132 -16.49 7.83 0.70
C VAL A 132 -16.39 6.44 1.34
N GLY A 133 -16.14 6.38 2.65
CA GLY A 133 -15.91 5.15 3.40
C GLY A 133 -14.46 4.67 3.40
N ARG A 134 -13.57 5.29 2.62
CA ARG A 134 -12.11 5.10 2.64
C ARG A 134 -11.69 3.64 2.72
N LYS A 135 -12.15 2.84 1.73
CA LYS A 135 -11.83 1.43 1.63
C LYS A 135 -11.56 1.03 0.17
N GLY A 136 -10.47 0.28 -0.03
CA GLY A 136 -10.00 -0.07 -1.37
C GLY A 136 -11.01 -0.84 -2.20
N HIS A 137 -11.81 -1.75 -1.62
CA HIS A 137 -12.82 -2.48 -2.37
C HIS A 137 -13.91 -1.54 -2.96
N LEU A 138 -14.20 -0.40 -2.32
CA LEU A 138 -15.13 0.60 -2.86
C LEU A 138 -14.56 1.34 -4.07
N VAL A 139 -13.21 1.49 -4.12
CA VAL A 139 -12.51 1.99 -5.31
C VAL A 139 -12.58 0.97 -6.43
N MET A 140 -12.42 -0.32 -6.12
CA MET A 140 -12.37 -1.37 -7.14
C MET A 140 -13.71 -1.70 -7.79
N ALA A 141 -14.83 -1.47 -7.12
CA ALA A 141 -16.14 -1.82 -7.63
C ALA A 141 -16.49 -1.17 -9.00
N PRO A 142 -16.36 0.16 -9.19
CA PRO A 142 -16.58 0.79 -10.48
C PRO A 142 -15.55 0.37 -11.54
N ILE A 143 -14.29 0.12 -11.13
CA ILE A 143 -13.23 -0.35 -12.04
C ILE A 143 -13.59 -1.73 -12.60
N TRP A 144 -14.08 -2.65 -11.73
CA TRP A 144 -14.48 -3.98 -12.15
C TRP A 144 -15.64 -3.96 -13.16
N GLN A 145 -16.58 -3.03 -13.02
CA GLN A 145 -17.65 -2.88 -14.01
C GLN A 145 -17.12 -2.62 -15.41
N SER A 146 -16.06 -1.82 -15.54
CA SER A 146 -15.40 -1.55 -16.84
C SER A 146 -14.76 -2.80 -17.48
N VAL A 147 -14.37 -3.80 -16.67
CA VAL A 147 -13.91 -5.10 -17.19
C VAL A 147 -15.07 -5.87 -17.79
N LEU A 148 -16.21 -5.92 -17.09
CA LEU A 148 -17.40 -6.65 -17.54
C LEU A 148 -18.00 -6.07 -18.83
N ASP A 149 -17.83 -4.76 -19.05
CA ASP A 149 -18.35 -4.04 -20.21
C ASP A 149 -17.42 -4.15 -21.44
N SER A 150 -16.21 -4.72 -21.29
CA SER A 150 -15.20 -4.78 -22.34
C SER A 150 -15.27 -6.07 -23.18
N ASN A 151 -15.39 -5.96 -24.49
CA ASN A 151 -15.31 -7.08 -25.41
C ASN A 151 -13.86 -7.54 -25.73
N LEU A 152 -12.86 -6.78 -25.33
CA LEU A 152 -11.43 -7.07 -25.57
C LEU A 152 -10.72 -7.63 -24.35
N LEU A 153 -11.41 -7.72 -23.20
CA LEU A 153 -10.83 -8.18 -21.96
C LEU A 153 -11.54 -9.46 -21.49
N GLU A 154 -10.78 -10.55 -21.36
CA GLU A 154 -11.22 -11.80 -20.74
C GLU A 154 -10.63 -11.89 -19.34
N PHE A 155 -11.43 -12.30 -18.35
CA PHE A 155 -10.98 -12.55 -16.98
C PHE A 155 -11.02 -14.06 -16.68
N ARG A 156 -9.94 -14.55 -16.04
CA ARG A 156 -9.87 -15.90 -15.47
C ARG A 156 -9.38 -15.83 -14.03
N GLY A 157 -10.26 -16.10 -13.11
CA GLY A 157 -9.93 -16.29 -11.69
C GLY A 157 -9.31 -17.66 -11.42
N SER A 158 -8.92 -17.92 -10.18
CA SER A 158 -8.26 -19.15 -9.75
C SER A 158 -7.13 -19.61 -10.70
N THR A 159 -6.47 -18.63 -11.33
CA THR A 159 -5.42 -18.83 -12.34
C THR A 159 -4.20 -18.01 -11.96
N ARG A 160 -3.06 -18.66 -11.78
CA ARG A 160 -1.81 -18.07 -11.35
C ARG A 160 -0.79 -18.04 -12.48
N LEU A 161 -0.06 -16.94 -12.66
CA LEU A 161 1.15 -16.92 -13.49
C LEU A 161 2.25 -17.68 -12.76
N VAL A 162 2.82 -18.71 -13.39
CA VAL A 162 3.89 -19.53 -12.79
C VAL A 162 5.20 -19.43 -13.54
N ASP A 163 5.19 -18.98 -14.80
CA ASP A 163 6.39 -18.74 -15.59
C ASP A 163 6.09 -17.90 -16.84
N VAL A 164 7.13 -17.51 -17.55
CA VAL A 164 7.08 -16.92 -18.89
C VAL A 164 8.06 -17.64 -19.80
N GLU A 165 7.76 -17.73 -21.09
CA GLU A 165 8.69 -18.22 -22.09
C GLU A 165 9.34 -17.06 -22.83
N ILE A 166 10.66 -17.06 -22.89
CA ILE A 166 11.47 -16.02 -23.53
C ILE A 166 12.36 -16.67 -24.59
N VAL A 167 12.29 -16.16 -25.82
CA VAL A 167 13.18 -16.54 -26.94
C VAL A 167 13.89 -15.28 -27.42
N ASP A 168 15.20 -15.31 -27.50
CA ASP A 168 16.03 -14.19 -27.95
C ASP A 168 15.71 -12.86 -27.23
N ASN A 169 15.52 -12.96 -25.89
CA ASN A 169 15.15 -11.85 -25.01
C ASN A 169 13.74 -11.23 -25.26
N VAL A 170 12.85 -11.95 -25.93
CA VAL A 170 11.47 -11.52 -26.23
C VAL A 170 10.49 -12.51 -25.63
N ILE A 171 9.43 -12.03 -24.96
CA ILE A 171 8.31 -12.86 -24.50
C ILE A 171 7.61 -13.50 -25.68
N VAL A 172 7.34 -14.81 -25.58
CA VAL A 172 6.58 -15.58 -26.57
C VAL A 172 5.34 -16.27 -25.96
N ALA A 173 5.33 -16.48 -24.65
CA ALA A 173 4.16 -17.02 -23.94
C ALA A 173 4.20 -16.68 -22.43
N ALA A 174 3.02 -16.67 -21.82
CA ALA A 174 2.81 -16.85 -20.39
C ALA A 174 2.50 -18.32 -20.08
N VAL A 175 3.02 -18.84 -18.96
CA VAL A 175 2.67 -20.16 -18.43
C VAL A 175 1.84 -19.95 -17.18
N VAL A 176 0.61 -20.43 -17.20
CA VAL A 176 -0.34 -20.26 -16.09
C VAL A 176 -0.70 -21.61 -15.49
N GLU A 177 -1.14 -21.60 -14.24
CA GLU A 177 -1.58 -22.78 -13.50
C GLU A 177 -2.96 -22.52 -12.91
N ASN A 178 -3.91 -23.43 -13.13
CA ASN A 178 -5.25 -23.34 -12.57
C ASN A 178 -5.32 -23.93 -11.13
N ALA A 179 -6.48 -23.87 -10.50
CA ALA A 179 -6.70 -24.39 -9.15
C ALA A 179 -6.43 -25.90 -9.00
N ASN A 180 -6.48 -26.66 -10.08
CA ASN A 180 -6.22 -28.12 -10.07
C ASN A 180 -4.72 -28.43 -10.26
N GLY A 181 -3.86 -27.41 -10.42
CA GLY A 181 -2.43 -27.58 -10.70
C GLY A 181 -2.12 -27.89 -12.17
N GLU A 182 -3.09 -27.77 -13.07
CA GLU A 182 -2.90 -27.95 -14.50
C GLU A 182 -2.27 -26.70 -15.11
N ARG A 183 -1.21 -26.91 -15.90
CA ARG A 183 -0.50 -25.82 -16.57
C ARG A 183 -0.95 -25.64 -18.00
N GLU A 184 -1.15 -24.40 -18.37
CA GLU A 184 -1.50 -23.96 -19.72
C GLU A 184 -0.44 -22.97 -20.23
N ARG A 185 -0.09 -23.13 -21.50
CA ARG A 185 0.75 -22.20 -22.24
C ARG A 185 -0.12 -21.26 -23.05
N ILE A 186 -0.05 -19.95 -22.75
CA ILE A 186 -0.82 -18.90 -23.43
C ILE A 186 0.12 -18.09 -24.32
N SER A 187 -0.09 -18.14 -25.64
CA SER A 187 0.70 -17.35 -26.58
C SER A 187 0.42 -15.86 -26.43
N THR A 188 1.46 -15.10 -26.15
CA THR A 188 1.41 -13.63 -26.03
C THR A 188 2.79 -13.04 -26.25
N LYS A 189 2.84 -11.78 -26.68
CA LYS A 189 4.09 -11.01 -26.79
C LYS A 189 4.34 -10.10 -25.59
N ASN A 190 3.35 -9.95 -24.70
CA ASN A 190 3.47 -9.06 -23.54
C ASN A 190 2.87 -9.72 -22.31
N VAL A 191 3.58 -9.63 -21.19
CA VAL A 191 3.11 -10.04 -19.85
C VAL A 191 3.32 -8.88 -18.89
N LEU A 192 2.26 -8.45 -18.20
CA LEU A 192 2.32 -7.53 -17.08
C LEU A 192 2.18 -8.31 -15.78
N MET A 193 3.24 -8.36 -14.99
CA MET A 193 3.26 -8.95 -13.66
C MET A 193 2.78 -7.92 -12.63
N ALA A 194 1.55 -8.06 -12.13
CA ALA A 194 0.93 -7.25 -11.08
C ALA A 194 0.56 -8.13 -9.86
N THR A 195 1.34 -9.21 -9.65
CA THR A 195 1.08 -10.26 -8.66
C THR A 195 1.43 -9.89 -7.23
N ASN A 196 1.70 -8.57 -6.98
CA ASN A 196 2.17 -8.05 -5.71
C ASN A 196 3.57 -8.57 -5.34
N GLY A 197 4.02 -8.24 -4.10
CA GLY A 197 5.28 -8.71 -3.55
C GLY A 197 5.17 -10.09 -2.88
N TYR A 198 5.96 -10.30 -1.82
CA TYR A 198 6.12 -11.60 -1.18
C TYR A 198 5.73 -11.61 0.32
N GLY A 199 4.85 -10.70 0.74
CA GLY A 199 4.44 -10.58 2.16
C GLY A 199 3.78 -11.84 2.76
N ALA A 200 3.23 -12.75 1.93
CA ALA A 200 2.68 -14.04 2.37
C ALA A 200 3.69 -15.20 2.26
N ASN A 201 4.93 -14.95 1.82
CA ASN A 201 5.97 -15.98 1.68
C ASN A 201 6.99 -15.83 2.81
N LYS A 202 6.89 -16.72 3.81
CA LYS A 202 7.73 -16.65 5.01
C LYS A 202 9.22 -16.82 4.69
N ASP A 203 9.57 -17.72 3.77
CA ASP A 203 10.97 -17.99 3.42
C ASP A 203 11.62 -16.76 2.75
N LEU A 204 10.89 -16.06 1.88
CA LEU A 204 11.35 -14.82 1.27
C LEU A 204 11.42 -13.67 2.27
N LEU A 205 10.49 -13.60 3.23
CA LEU A 205 10.54 -12.61 4.32
C LEU A 205 11.76 -12.86 5.22
N GLU A 206 12.01 -14.08 5.65
CA GLU A 206 13.18 -14.43 6.45
C GLU A 206 14.50 -14.12 5.70
N LYS A 207 14.51 -14.29 4.38
CA LYS A 207 15.67 -14.00 3.54
C LYS A 207 15.94 -12.52 3.35
N TYR A 208 14.91 -11.70 3.13
CA TYR A 208 15.06 -10.31 2.69
C TYR A 208 14.60 -9.27 3.71
N ASN A 209 13.68 -9.63 4.64
CA ASN A 209 13.03 -8.75 5.60
C ASN A 209 12.90 -9.41 6.99
N ASN A 210 14.00 -9.98 7.50
CA ASN A 210 13.98 -10.77 8.72
C ASN A 210 13.43 -10.00 9.95
N GLU A 211 13.65 -8.68 10.03
CA GLU A 211 13.15 -7.86 11.15
C GLU A 211 11.62 -7.86 11.27
N ILE A 212 10.89 -8.04 10.15
CA ILE A 212 9.42 -8.02 10.10
C ILE A 212 8.82 -9.38 9.74
N ALA A 213 9.63 -10.41 9.53
CA ALA A 213 9.19 -11.73 9.08
C ALA A 213 8.23 -12.44 10.05
N HIS A 214 8.28 -12.08 11.34
CA HIS A 214 7.53 -12.73 12.40
C HIS A 214 6.27 -11.99 12.84
N VAL A 215 6.03 -10.78 12.30
CA VAL A 215 4.85 -10.00 12.65
C VAL A 215 3.61 -10.51 11.91
N TYR A 216 2.46 -10.05 12.36
CA TYR A 216 1.20 -10.36 11.69
C TYR A 216 1.19 -9.81 10.25
N TYR A 217 0.96 -10.68 9.27
CA TYR A 217 0.76 -10.25 7.90
C TYR A 217 -0.70 -9.84 7.69
N HIS A 218 -0.94 -8.57 7.40
CA HIS A 218 -2.25 -7.99 7.10
C HIS A 218 -2.35 -7.68 5.61
N GLY A 219 -2.38 -8.72 4.79
CA GLY A 219 -2.42 -8.60 3.33
C GLY A 219 -2.94 -9.86 2.66
N SER A 220 -2.90 -9.87 1.34
CA SER A 220 -3.37 -10.99 0.54
C SER A 220 -2.51 -12.24 0.69
N LYS A 221 -3.11 -13.37 1.02
CA LYS A 221 -2.44 -14.69 1.07
C LYS A 221 -1.82 -15.11 -0.27
N TYR A 222 -2.18 -14.43 -1.35
CA TYR A 222 -1.67 -14.68 -2.70
C TYR A 222 -0.43 -13.83 -3.03
N SER A 223 0.03 -12.95 -2.14
CA SER A 223 1.28 -12.19 -2.31
C SER A 223 2.51 -13.06 -2.00
N ARG A 224 2.83 -13.99 -2.89
CA ARG A 224 3.79 -15.09 -2.68
C ARG A 224 5.17 -14.85 -3.28
N GLY A 225 5.35 -13.75 -4.05
CA GLY A 225 6.61 -13.41 -4.70
C GLY A 225 6.76 -13.98 -6.12
N ASP A 226 5.66 -14.35 -6.78
CA ASP A 226 5.67 -14.98 -8.11
C ASP A 226 6.46 -14.16 -9.12
N ALA A 227 6.22 -12.85 -9.21
CA ALA A 227 6.95 -11.98 -10.13
C ALA A 227 8.44 -11.89 -9.81
N LEU A 228 8.82 -11.90 -8.53
CA LEU A 228 10.22 -11.90 -8.11
C LEU A 228 10.92 -13.19 -8.55
N GLU A 229 10.31 -14.35 -8.29
CA GLU A 229 10.89 -15.66 -8.66
C GLU A 229 10.99 -15.81 -10.17
N ILE A 230 9.92 -15.47 -10.93
CA ILE A 230 9.92 -15.48 -12.41
C ILE A 230 11.01 -14.51 -12.92
N GLY A 231 11.04 -13.29 -12.43
CA GLY A 231 12.01 -12.28 -12.86
C GLY A 231 13.45 -12.75 -12.67
N VAL A 232 13.79 -13.19 -11.46
CA VAL A 232 15.14 -13.70 -11.13
C VAL A 232 15.51 -14.90 -12.02
N LYS A 233 14.60 -15.84 -12.20
CA LYS A 233 14.81 -17.00 -13.09
C LYS A 233 15.22 -16.59 -14.51
N HIS A 234 14.66 -15.49 -15.01
CA HIS A 234 14.92 -14.98 -16.37
C HIS A 234 15.96 -13.84 -16.42
N GLY A 235 16.70 -13.63 -15.33
CA GLY A 235 17.82 -12.68 -15.27
C GLY A 235 17.41 -11.22 -15.11
N ALA A 236 16.21 -10.95 -14.55
CA ALA A 236 15.84 -9.61 -14.15
C ALA A 236 16.68 -9.11 -12.98
N ALA A 237 17.08 -7.85 -13.02
CA ALA A 237 17.63 -7.14 -11.87
C ALA A 237 16.53 -6.94 -10.81
N VAL A 238 16.93 -6.90 -9.55
CA VAL A 238 16.03 -6.67 -8.41
C VAL A 238 16.53 -5.49 -7.57
N ALA A 239 15.61 -4.84 -6.85
CA ALA A 239 15.97 -3.73 -5.98
C ALA A 239 15.04 -3.65 -4.77
N TYR A 240 15.55 -3.05 -3.68
CA TYR A 240 14.81 -2.73 -2.45
C TYR A 240 14.08 -3.94 -1.84
N LEU A 241 14.68 -5.12 -1.90
CA LEU A 241 14.03 -6.34 -1.36
C LEU A 241 13.83 -6.28 0.16
N ASP A 242 14.54 -5.41 0.86
CA ASP A 242 14.35 -5.11 2.27
C ASP A 242 13.25 -4.06 2.55
N ALA A 243 12.70 -3.43 1.50
CA ALA A 243 11.70 -2.41 1.66
C ALA A 243 10.30 -3.00 1.92
N TYR A 244 9.60 -2.42 2.89
CA TYR A 244 8.24 -2.83 3.24
C TYR A 244 7.37 -1.71 3.78
N GLN A 245 6.07 -1.88 3.71
CA GLN A 245 5.11 -1.12 4.48
C GLN A 245 4.72 -1.93 5.72
N GLY A 246 5.19 -1.45 6.87
CA GLY A 246 4.66 -1.87 8.16
C GLY A 246 3.44 -1.03 8.57
N HIS A 247 2.71 -1.46 9.58
CA HIS A 247 1.69 -0.67 10.25
C HIS A 247 1.65 -0.97 11.74
N ALA A 248 1.86 0.05 12.58
CA ALA A 248 1.93 -0.11 14.02
C ALA A 248 0.56 -0.24 14.70
N ALA A 249 -0.55 0.08 14.01
CA ALA A 249 -1.85 0.19 14.64
C ALA A 249 -2.85 -0.86 14.14
N ILE A 250 -2.58 -2.14 14.44
CA ILE A 250 -3.55 -3.23 14.39
C ILE A 250 -4.01 -3.52 15.81
N ALA A 251 -5.33 -3.56 16.05
CA ALA A 251 -5.91 -3.96 17.32
C ALA A 251 -5.55 -5.44 17.60
N ALA A 252 -4.74 -5.69 18.64
CA ALA A 252 -4.17 -7.01 18.91
C ALA A 252 -5.22 -8.08 19.17
N HIS A 253 -6.35 -7.72 19.80
CA HIS A 253 -7.44 -8.63 20.13
C HIS A 253 -8.30 -8.99 18.90
N ALA A 254 -8.62 -8.00 18.05
CA ALA A 254 -9.58 -8.16 16.97
C ALA A 254 -8.93 -8.40 15.60
N ASN A 255 -7.62 -8.18 15.45
CA ASN A 255 -6.90 -8.20 14.18
C ASN A 255 -7.43 -7.20 13.14
N THR A 256 -8.03 -6.10 13.60
CA THR A 256 -8.61 -5.05 12.77
C THR A 256 -7.73 -3.82 12.73
N LEU A 257 -7.81 -3.06 11.65
CA LEU A 257 -7.02 -1.86 11.48
C LEU A 257 -7.61 -0.70 12.30
N VAL A 258 -6.81 -0.19 13.25
CA VAL A 258 -7.14 1.02 14.01
C VAL A 258 -6.96 2.28 13.15
N GLY A 259 -5.95 2.27 12.28
CA GLY A 259 -5.62 3.38 11.40
C GLY A 259 -4.80 4.48 12.09
N TRP A 260 -3.88 5.08 11.31
CA TRP A 260 -2.95 6.09 11.83
C TRP A 260 -3.58 7.47 12.02
N ALA A 261 -4.78 7.70 11.46
CA ALA A 261 -5.56 8.91 11.72
C ALA A 261 -5.82 9.14 13.23
N THR A 262 -5.96 8.07 14.02
CA THR A 262 -6.08 8.16 15.49
C THR A 262 -4.88 8.83 16.14
N VAL A 263 -3.68 8.49 15.65
CA VAL A 263 -2.41 9.08 16.11
C VAL A 263 -2.29 10.52 15.62
N MET A 264 -2.55 10.78 14.34
CA MET A 264 -2.45 12.14 13.76
C MET A 264 -3.43 13.13 14.40
N ARG A 265 -4.57 12.66 14.93
CA ARG A 265 -5.55 13.44 15.67
C ARG A 265 -5.18 13.65 17.16
N GLY A 266 -3.99 13.21 17.57
CA GLY A 266 -3.45 13.48 18.93
C GLY A 266 -3.35 12.26 19.84
N GLY A 267 -3.74 11.06 19.39
CA GLY A 267 -3.48 9.82 20.12
C GLY A 267 -1.97 9.55 20.23
N TYR A 268 -1.54 8.86 21.28
CA TYR A 268 -0.13 8.47 21.46
C TYR A 268 -0.02 7.03 21.95
N ILE A 269 1.17 6.44 21.78
CA ILE A 269 1.38 5.01 22.03
C ILE A 269 2.36 4.82 23.18
N VAL A 270 1.99 3.97 24.16
CA VAL A 270 2.86 3.57 25.26
C VAL A 270 3.17 2.08 25.20
N ASN A 271 4.34 1.68 25.70
CA ASN A 271 4.74 0.28 25.86
C ASN A 271 4.12 -0.34 27.13
N LEU A 272 4.52 -1.58 27.48
CA LEU A 272 4.03 -2.27 28.68
C LEU A 272 4.47 -1.63 29.99
N ASP A 273 5.51 -0.77 29.97
CA ASP A 273 5.89 0.06 31.10
C ASP A 273 5.04 1.33 31.24
N GLY A 274 4.06 1.56 30.36
CA GLY A 274 3.26 2.78 30.34
C GLY A 274 3.99 4.01 29.81
N LYS A 275 5.11 3.85 29.10
CA LYS A 275 5.97 4.93 28.59
C LYS A 275 5.88 5.05 27.08
N ARG A 276 5.83 6.28 26.55
CA ARG A 276 6.06 6.53 25.13
C ARG A 276 7.51 6.19 24.76
N PHE A 277 7.74 5.70 23.55
CA PHE A 277 9.02 5.12 23.15
C PHE A 277 9.49 5.54 21.74
N GLY A 278 8.79 6.47 21.09
CA GLY A 278 9.16 6.99 19.78
C GLY A 278 8.31 8.19 19.35
N ASP A 279 8.74 8.85 18.27
CA ASP A 279 7.98 9.91 17.62
C ASP A 279 6.95 9.28 16.68
N GLU A 280 5.70 9.26 17.08
CA GLU A 280 4.60 8.70 16.29
C GLU A 280 4.32 9.52 15.02
N SER A 281 4.77 10.78 14.94
CA SER A 281 4.60 11.62 13.75
C SER A 281 5.53 11.22 12.60
N ALA A 282 6.55 10.39 12.86
CA ALA A 282 7.46 9.88 11.82
C ALA A 282 6.72 9.02 10.77
N GLY A 283 5.70 8.26 11.20
CA GLY A 283 4.83 7.49 10.30
C GLY A 283 4.56 6.07 10.81
N TYR A 284 3.48 5.50 10.32
CA TYR A 284 3.00 4.19 10.77
C TYR A 284 3.88 3.01 10.35
N SER A 285 4.62 3.16 9.26
CA SER A 285 5.52 2.11 8.77
C SER A 285 6.81 2.07 9.61
N GLU A 286 7.46 3.20 9.82
CA GLU A 286 8.60 3.32 10.74
C GLU A 286 8.24 2.87 12.15
N PHE A 287 7.08 3.33 12.64
CA PHE A 287 6.66 3.00 14.00
C PHE A 287 6.34 1.52 14.18
N ALA A 288 6.03 0.78 13.10
CA ALA A 288 5.85 -0.67 13.17
C ALA A 288 7.15 -1.38 13.59
N ALA A 289 8.29 -0.98 13.04
CA ALA A 289 9.59 -1.52 13.45
C ALA A 289 9.93 -1.14 14.91
N ILE A 290 9.66 0.11 15.29
CA ILE A 290 9.87 0.60 16.67
C ILE A 290 8.98 -0.17 17.66
N LEU A 291 7.71 -0.41 17.34
CA LEU A 291 6.78 -1.19 18.16
C LEU A 291 7.19 -2.66 18.23
N ASN A 292 7.68 -3.23 17.12
CA ASN A 292 8.15 -4.62 17.08
C ASN A 292 9.33 -4.87 18.04
N ASN A 293 10.13 -3.85 18.30
CA ASN A 293 11.26 -3.92 19.22
C ASN A 293 10.86 -3.72 20.71
N GLN A 294 9.57 -3.44 21.00
CA GLN A 294 9.12 -3.38 22.39
C GLN A 294 8.86 -4.78 22.96
N GLU A 295 8.87 -4.90 24.29
CA GLU A 295 8.55 -6.15 24.98
C GLU A 295 7.20 -6.70 24.51
N GLY A 296 7.16 -7.97 24.10
CA GLY A 296 6.00 -8.64 23.57
C GLY A 296 5.51 -8.12 22.20
N SER A 297 6.31 -7.30 21.50
CA SER A 297 5.94 -6.67 20.22
C SER A 297 4.53 -6.03 20.30
N THR A 298 4.29 -5.24 21.35
CA THR A 298 2.96 -4.67 21.63
C THR A 298 3.07 -3.32 22.32
N GLY A 299 1.97 -2.57 22.30
CA GLY A 299 1.80 -1.32 23.01
C GLY A 299 0.33 -0.97 23.15
N TRP A 300 0.05 0.17 23.76
CA TRP A 300 -1.29 0.68 23.96
C TRP A 300 -1.44 2.08 23.35
N LEU A 301 -2.38 2.23 22.43
CA LEU A 301 -2.78 3.53 21.91
C LEU A 301 -3.77 4.18 22.86
N MET A 302 -3.46 5.40 23.29
CA MET A 302 -4.32 6.26 24.10
C MET A 302 -5.05 7.25 23.20
N ILE A 303 -6.37 7.29 23.31
CA ILE A 303 -7.27 8.19 22.56
C ILE A 303 -8.32 8.79 23.48
N ASP A 304 -9.09 9.75 22.96
CA ASP A 304 -10.31 10.25 23.58
C ASP A 304 -11.53 10.06 22.66
N LYS A 305 -12.70 10.46 23.14
CA LYS A 305 -13.96 10.35 22.39
C LYS A 305 -13.92 11.16 21.09
N ARG A 306 -13.27 12.32 21.05
CA ARG A 306 -13.10 13.16 19.85
C ARG A 306 -12.32 12.41 18.77
N ILE A 307 -11.20 11.77 19.15
CA ILE A 307 -10.39 11.00 18.22
C ILE A 307 -11.18 9.79 17.69
N HIS A 308 -11.90 9.10 18.58
CA HIS A 308 -12.79 8.02 18.20
C HIS A 308 -13.79 8.48 17.14
N ASP A 309 -14.56 9.53 17.44
CA ASP A 309 -15.63 10.01 16.54
C ASP A 309 -15.09 10.50 15.19
N GLY A 310 -13.95 11.22 15.22
CA GLY A 310 -13.28 11.65 13.99
C GLY A 310 -12.73 10.49 13.15
N SER A 311 -12.42 9.36 13.78
CA SER A 311 -11.89 8.16 13.07
C SER A 311 -12.99 7.27 12.49
N MET A 312 -14.26 7.47 12.85
CA MET A 312 -15.41 6.73 12.32
C MET A 312 -15.67 6.98 10.82
N SER A 313 -14.99 7.95 10.21
CA SER A 313 -14.97 8.12 8.75
C SER A 313 -14.25 7.00 8.00
N PHE A 314 -13.49 6.16 8.72
CA PHE A 314 -12.80 4.99 8.17
C PHE A 314 -13.57 3.71 8.50
N LYS A 315 -13.99 3.00 7.48
CA LYS A 315 -14.75 1.75 7.65
C LYS A 315 -14.02 0.70 8.49
N GLU A 316 -12.70 0.63 8.37
CA GLU A 316 -11.87 -0.28 9.16
C GLU A 316 -11.89 0.07 10.66
N PHE A 317 -11.89 1.37 10.98
CA PHE A 317 -12.00 1.80 12.37
C PHE A 317 -13.38 1.54 12.96
N GLU A 318 -14.46 1.67 12.19
CA GLU A 318 -15.80 1.26 12.62
C GLU A 318 -15.82 -0.21 13.05
N VAL A 319 -15.16 -1.10 12.28
CA VAL A 319 -15.04 -2.53 12.63
C VAL A 319 -14.25 -2.70 13.93
N THR A 320 -13.15 -1.97 14.09
CA THR A 320 -12.37 -1.99 15.34
C THR A 320 -13.20 -1.51 16.54
N ALA A 321 -13.93 -0.41 16.40
CA ALA A 321 -14.78 0.12 17.46
C ALA A 321 -15.91 -0.86 17.84
N ALA A 322 -16.54 -1.48 16.84
CA ALA A 322 -17.61 -2.47 17.05
C ALA A 322 -17.09 -3.79 17.67
N SER A 323 -15.81 -4.12 17.53
CA SER A 323 -15.23 -5.37 18.04
C SER A 323 -15.06 -5.41 19.57
N GLY A 324 -15.27 -4.29 20.28
CA GLY A 324 -14.99 -4.16 21.70
C GLY A 324 -13.49 -4.04 22.06
N ALA A 325 -12.63 -3.75 21.07
CA ALA A 325 -11.19 -3.59 21.29
C ALA A 325 -10.80 -2.32 22.07
N ILE A 326 -11.74 -1.38 22.25
CA ILE A 326 -11.49 -0.10 22.95
C ILE A 326 -11.92 -0.23 24.41
N ILE A 327 -10.98 -0.11 25.31
CA ILE A 327 -11.22 -0.04 26.77
C ILE A 327 -11.48 1.40 27.14
N TRP A 328 -12.68 1.72 27.63
CA TRP A 328 -13.07 3.08 28.02
C TRP A 328 -12.98 3.30 29.53
N ALA A 329 -12.59 4.51 29.93
CA ALA A 329 -12.59 4.99 31.31
C ALA A 329 -12.67 6.50 31.41
N ASP A 330 -13.06 7.01 32.58
CA ASP A 330 -13.19 8.44 32.80
C ASP A 330 -11.88 9.09 33.27
N THR A 331 -10.94 8.29 33.80
CA THR A 331 -9.62 8.77 34.26
C THR A 331 -8.48 7.92 33.72
N MET A 332 -7.26 8.46 33.74
CA MET A 332 -6.06 7.71 33.32
C MET A 332 -5.64 6.67 34.34
N GLU A 333 -5.97 6.85 35.60
CA GLU A 333 -5.81 5.86 36.67
C GLU A 333 -6.64 4.61 36.38
N GLU A 334 -7.89 4.80 35.96
CA GLU A 334 -8.77 3.69 35.55
C GLU A 334 -8.27 3.01 34.27
N ILE A 335 -7.78 3.77 33.30
CA ILE A 335 -7.12 3.20 32.10
C ILE A 335 -5.93 2.33 32.53
N ALA A 336 -5.04 2.85 33.39
CA ALA A 336 -3.89 2.11 33.88
C ALA A 336 -4.30 0.80 34.59
N ALA A 337 -5.33 0.87 35.45
CA ALA A 337 -5.85 -0.30 36.15
C ALA A 337 -6.43 -1.35 35.17
N LYS A 338 -7.27 -0.92 34.20
CA LYS A 338 -7.92 -1.81 33.22
C LYS A 338 -6.94 -2.43 32.22
N THR A 339 -5.81 -1.74 31.95
CA THR A 339 -4.77 -2.21 31.01
C THR A 339 -3.61 -2.91 31.72
N SER A 340 -3.58 -2.90 33.05
CA SER A 340 -2.49 -3.40 33.89
C SER A 340 -1.15 -2.67 33.65
N LEU A 341 -1.21 -1.38 33.28
CA LEU A 341 -0.03 -0.53 33.10
C LEU A 341 0.35 0.16 34.43
N PRO A 342 1.65 0.50 34.61
CA PRO A 342 2.12 1.29 35.75
C PRO A 342 1.45 2.67 35.77
N VAL A 343 0.62 2.93 36.78
CA VAL A 343 -0.23 4.13 36.87
C VAL A 343 0.55 5.43 36.85
N GLU A 344 1.70 5.48 37.55
CA GLU A 344 2.56 6.67 37.58
C GLU A 344 3.09 7.07 36.21
N ASN A 345 3.49 6.09 35.40
CA ASN A 345 4.00 6.32 34.06
C ASN A 345 2.87 6.76 33.11
N VAL A 346 1.69 6.12 33.18
CA VAL A 346 0.52 6.51 32.36
C VAL A 346 0.11 7.94 32.64
N ILE A 347 0.03 8.36 33.92
CA ILE A 347 -0.30 9.73 34.31
C ILE A 347 0.77 10.71 33.83
N TYR A 348 2.06 10.35 33.98
CA TYR A 348 3.17 11.17 33.51
C TYR A 348 3.10 11.43 32.01
N GLU A 349 2.95 10.37 31.21
CA GLU A 349 2.89 10.51 29.73
C GLU A 349 1.64 11.26 29.27
N PHE A 350 0.50 11.06 29.94
CA PHE A 350 -0.70 11.85 29.68
C PHE A 350 -0.51 13.34 29.93
N ALA A 351 0.07 13.70 31.10
CA ALA A 351 0.36 15.08 31.41
C ALA A 351 1.36 15.71 30.44
N ASN A 352 2.41 14.94 30.06
CA ASN A 352 3.41 15.39 29.10
C ASN A 352 2.81 15.60 27.70
N ALA A 353 2.08 14.64 27.17
CA ALA A 353 1.43 14.75 25.86
C ALA A 353 0.46 15.92 25.79
N ASN A 354 -0.32 16.15 26.86
CA ASN A 354 -1.23 17.29 26.94
C ASN A 354 -0.49 18.62 27.04
N ALA A 355 0.63 18.71 27.79
CA ALA A 355 1.46 19.91 27.88
C ALA A 355 2.08 20.25 26.51
N VAL A 356 2.60 19.26 25.77
CA VAL A 356 3.12 19.45 24.41
C VAL A 356 2.01 19.91 23.47
N SER A 357 0.85 19.27 23.50
CA SER A 357 -0.32 19.64 22.69
C SER A 357 -0.81 21.07 22.97
N ALA A 358 -0.69 21.52 24.23
CA ALA A 358 -1.03 22.90 24.65
C ALA A 358 0.08 23.92 24.34
N GLY A 359 1.22 23.51 23.79
CA GLY A 359 2.39 24.37 23.53
C GLY A 359 3.14 24.81 24.81
N LEU A 360 2.95 24.09 25.90
CA LEU A 360 3.57 24.37 27.20
C LEU A 360 4.88 23.60 27.43
N ALA A 361 5.17 22.61 26.61
CA ALA A 361 6.39 21.80 26.67
C ALA A 361 6.83 21.35 25.28
N GLU A 362 8.11 20.99 25.15
CA GLU A 362 8.63 20.28 23.98
C GLU A 362 8.58 18.76 24.21
N ASP A 363 8.24 18.01 23.18
CA ASP A 363 8.25 16.53 23.26
C ASP A 363 9.69 15.99 23.23
N LYS A 364 10.07 15.23 24.25
CA LYS A 364 11.41 14.63 24.37
C LYS A 364 11.70 13.60 23.30
N LEU A 365 10.67 13.03 22.65
CA LEU A 365 10.78 12.05 21.59
C LEU A 365 10.74 12.67 20.18
N GLY A 366 10.58 14.00 20.11
CA GLY A 366 10.66 14.77 18.85
C GLY A 366 9.35 15.04 18.15
N ARG A 367 8.22 14.52 18.65
CA ARG A 367 6.90 14.76 18.06
C ARG A 367 6.48 16.22 18.25
N LYS A 368 6.15 16.89 17.15
CA LYS A 368 5.85 18.34 17.17
C LYS A 368 4.37 18.67 17.23
N VAL A 369 3.48 17.75 16.87
CA VAL A 369 2.04 17.99 16.76
C VAL A 369 1.24 16.90 17.46
N PHE A 370 0.40 17.31 18.40
CA PHE A 370 -0.58 16.45 19.09
C PHE A 370 -2.02 16.96 18.87
N GLU A 371 -2.28 17.76 17.87
CA GLU A 371 -3.53 18.41 17.49
C GLU A 371 -4.22 19.12 18.69
N LYS A 372 -4.76 18.36 19.66
CA LYS A 372 -5.41 18.87 20.88
C LYS A 372 -5.15 17.95 22.07
N PRO A 373 -5.13 18.49 23.31
CA PRO A 373 -5.07 17.68 24.53
C PRO A 373 -6.19 16.65 24.60
N LEU A 374 -5.89 15.45 25.10
CA LEU A 374 -6.90 14.42 25.33
C LEU A 374 -7.83 14.81 26.48
N GLN A 375 -9.12 14.52 26.34
CA GLN A 375 -10.16 14.79 27.33
C GLN A 375 -10.98 13.52 27.61
N SER A 376 -11.51 13.43 28.84
CA SER A 376 -12.42 12.33 29.22
C SER A 376 -13.69 12.32 28.33
N PRO A 377 -14.26 11.13 28.03
CA PRO A 377 -13.75 9.80 28.38
C PRO A 377 -12.56 9.37 27.52
N PHE A 378 -11.63 8.63 28.15
CA PHE A 378 -10.41 8.11 27.52
C PHE A 378 -10.61 6.69 27.03
N GLY A 379 -9.96 6.36 25.89
CA GLY A 379 -9.93 5.02 25.32
C GLY A 379 -8.52 4.47 25.22
N ALA A 380 -8.34 3.19 25.51
CA ALA A 380 -7.09 2.47 25.29
C ALA A 380 -7.31 1.30 24.35
N ILE A 381 -6.43 1.14 23.33
CA ILE A 381 -6.47 0.03 22.38
C ILE A 381 -5.13 -0.70 22.40
N LYS A 382 -5.13 -1.99 22.70
CA LYS A 382 -3.92 -2.80 22.62
C LYS A 382 -3.53 -3.02 21.17
N LEU A 383 -2.31 -2.65 20.82
CA LEU A 383 -1.76 -2.70 19.45
C LEU A 383 -0.76 -3.82 19.27
N ARG A 384 -0.61 -4.26 18.04
CA ARG A 384 0.52 -5.04 17.56
C ARG A 384 1.00 -4.51 16.20
N PRO A 385 2.31 -4.66 15.88
CA PRO A 385 2.82 -4.35 14.55
C PRO A 385 2.31 -5.35 13.52
N SER A 386 2.30 -4.93 12.28
CA SER A 386 1.95 -5.78 11.15
C SER A 386 2.76 -5.43 9.91
N LEU A 387 2.90 -6.41 9.02
CA LEU A 387 3.36 -6.23 7.66
C LEU A 387 2.15 -6.09 6.74
N PHE A 388 2.10 -5.03 5.92
CA PHE A 388 1.04 -4.87 4.92
C PHE A 388 1.47 -5.37 3.54
N HIS A 389 2.64 -4.96 3.06
CA HIS A 389 3.23 -5.52 1.86
C HIS A 389 4.71 -5.17 1.75
N THR A 390 5.44 -5.93 0.91
CA THR A 390 6.81 -5.62 0.53
C THR A 390 6.83 -4.62 -0.62
N GLN A 391 7.84 -3.75 -0.66
CA GLN A 391 7.97 -2.61 -1.58
C GLN A 391 9.09 -2.78 -2.60
N GLY A 392 9.86 -3.86 -2.51
CA GLY A 392 10.90 -4.23 -3.45
C GLY A 392 10.46 -5.34 -4.39
N GLY A 393 11.12 -5.43 -5.53
CA GLY A 393 10.82 -6.41 -6.56
C GLY A 393 11.77 -6.31 -7.74
N VAL A 394 11.31 -6.72 -8.94
CA VAL A 394 12.11 -6.58 -10.15
C VAL A 394 12.31 -5.11 -10.53
N ARG A 395 13.49 -4.76 -11.02
CA ARG A 395 13.75 -3.41 -11.51
C ARG A 395 12.99 -3.15 -12.81
N VAL A 396 12.43 -1.95 -12.90
CA VAL A 396 11.71 -1.50 -14.10
C VAL A 396 12.22 -0.13 -14.56
N ASP A 397 12.00 0.19 -15.83
CA ASP A 397 12.19 1.54 -16.37
C ASP A 397 10.93 2.42 -16.17
N ALA A 398 10.94 3.61 -16.74
CA ALA A 398 9.84 4.58 -16.63
C ALA A 398 8.51 4.06 -17.22
N ASP A 399 8.55 3.09 -18.12
CA ASP A 399 7.37 2.48 -18.74
C ASP A 399 6.93 1.17 -18.04
N GLY A 400 7.58 0.80 -16.92
CA GLY A 400 7.32 -0.45 -16.21
C GLY A 400 7.93 -1.70 -16.88
N ARG A 401 8.84 -1.56 -17.86
CA ARG A 401 9.54 -2.69 -18.51
C ARG A 401 10.57 -3.28 -17.55
N VAL A 402 10.55 -4.60 -17.39
CA VAL A 402 11.50 -5.31 -16.53
C VAL A 402 12.90 -5.25 -17.10
N LEU A 403 13.87 -4.82 -16.27
CA LEU A 403 15.26 -4.64 -16.64
C LEU A 403 16.13 -5.80 -16.17
N LYS A 404 17.11 -6.18 -16.98
CA LYS A 404 18.24 -7.04 -16.59
C LYS A 404 19.30 -6.24 -15.83
N GLU A 405 20.27 -6.93 -15.21
CA GLU A 405 21.43 -6.29 -14.57
C GLU A 405 22.22 -5.36 -15.53
N SER A 406 22.19 -5.64 -16.81
CA SER A 406 22.80 -4.79 -17.84
C SER A 406 22.06 -3.47 -18.11
N GLY A 407 20.90 -3.25 -17.46
CA GLY A 407 20.00 -2.13 -17.72
C GLY A 407 19.15 -2.27 -18.99
N LYS A 408 19.32 -3.36 -19.77
CA LYS A 408 18.50 -3.61 -20.96
C LYS A 408 17.16 -4.24 -20.57
N PRO A 409 16.03 -3.87 -21.21
CA PRO A 409 14.74 -4.47 -20.91
C PRO A 409 14.64 -5.92 -21.44
N ILE A 410 13.86 -6.75 -20.75
CA ILE A 410 13.31 -8.00 -21.29
C ILE A 410 12.09 -7.60 -22.12
N ILE A 411 12.15 -7.79 -23.42
CA ILE A 411 11.15 -7.29 -24.36
C ILE A 411 9.81 -8.00 -24.13
N GLY A 412 8.76 -7.22 -23.89
CA GLY A 412 7.42 -7.72 -23.61
C GLY A 412 7.16 -8.11 -22.16
N LEU A 413 8.13 -7.97 -21.24
CA LEU A 413 7.92 -8.20 -19.82
C LEU A 413 7.81 -6.89 -19.03
N TYR A 414 6.72 -6.74 -18.29
CA TYR A 414 6.41 -5.56 -17.48
C TYR A 414 6.08 -5.96 -16.05
N ALA A 415 6.24 -5.03 -15.11
CA ALA A 415 5.83 -5.25 -13.71
C ALA A 415 5.27 -3.97 -13.07
N SER A 416 4.36 -4.15 -12.10
CA SER A 416 3.75 -3.04 -11.35
C SER A 416 3.48 -3.40 -9.89
N GLY A 417 3.32 -2.39 -9.05
CA GLY A 417 3.06 -2.55 -7.62
C GLY A 417 4.19 -3.27 -6.90
N GLY A 418 3.87 -4.12 -5.93
CA GLY A 418 4.85 -4.88 -5.17
C GLY A 418 5.61 -5.95 -5.97
N ALA A 419 5.24 -6.23 -7.23
CA ALA A 419 6.00 -7.06 -8.16
C ALA A 419 7.23 -6.32 -8.71
N ALA A 420 7.15 -4.99 -8.81
CA ALA A 420 8.23 -4.10 -9.23
C ALA A 420 8.90 -3.44 -8.02
N LEU A 421 10.03 -2.78 -8.26
CA LEU A 421 10.59 -1.85 -7.26
C LEU A 421 9.59 -0.73 -6.99
N GLY A 422 9.47 -0.36 -5.70
CA GLY A 422 8.69 0.80 -5.28
C GLY A 422 9.53 2.08 -5.22
N ILE A 423 8.90 3.13 -4.70
CA ILE A 423 9.53 4.45 -4.51
C ILE A 423 9.73 4.78 -3.01
N SER A 424 9.78 3.77 -2.17
CA SER A 424 9.97 3.93 -0.71
C SER A 424 11.43 3.75 -0.25
N GLY A 425 12.37 3.58 -1.18
CA GLY A 425 13.78 3.32 -0.83
C GLY A 425 13.95 1.98 -0.12
N ASN A 426 14.88 1.91 0.85
CA ASN A 426 15.16 0.71 1.63
C ASN A 426 14.38 0.70 2.95
N GLY A 427 14.12 -0.48 3.51
CA GLY A 427 13.50 -0.66 4.83
C GLY A 427 12.07 -0.12 4.92
N SER A 428 11.69 0.34 6.12
CA SER A 428 10.34 0.83 6.42
C SER A 428 10.21 2.36 6.43
N ASP A 429 11.35 3.10 6.51
CA ASP A 429 11.40 4.52 6.83
C ASP A 429 10.91 5.44 5.72
N GLY A 430 11.06 5.00 4.47
CA GLY A 430 10.77 5.82 3.30
C GLY A 430 9.32 5.76 2.82
N TYR A 431 8.45 5.04 3.50
CA TYR A 431 7.08 4.89 3.06
C TYR A 431 6.25 6.18 3.26
N LEU A 432 5.63 6.65 2.18
CA LEU A 432 4.57 7.66 2.22
C LEU A 432 3.21 7.02 1.95
N ALA A 433 2.15 7.58 2.54
CA ALA A 433 0.79 7.09 2.32
C ALA A 433 0.44 7.04 0.83
N GLY A 434 0.00 5.86 0.37
CA GLY A 434 -0.40 5.63 -1.02
C GLY A 434 0.71 5.26 -1.99
N ASN A 435 2.01 5.28 -1.61
CA ASN A 435 3.10 4.92 -2.52
C ASN A 435 2.92 3.53 -3.15
N GLY A 436 2.46 2.53 -2.38
CA GLY A 436 2.20 1.19 -2.91
C GLY A 436 1.07 1.15 -3.93
N LEU A 437 -0.01 1.90 -3.69
CA LEU A 437 -1.14 1.99 -4.62
C LEU A 437 -0.77 2.77 -5.88
N LEU A 438 0.00 3.86 -5.75
CA LEU A 438 0.51 4.60 -6.90
C LEU A 438 1.42 3.74 -7.78
N ALA A 439 2.36 2.98 -7.18
CA ALA A 439 3.21 2.05 -7.92
C ALA A 439 2.38 0.97 -8.64
N ALA A 440 1.30 0.49 -8.01
CA ALA A 440 0.44 -0.53 -8.59
C ALA A 440 -0.33 -0.03 -9.82
N VAL A 441 -1.00 1.13 -9.71
CA VAL A 441 -1.81 1.65 -10.81
C VAL A 441 -0.99 2.45 -11.83
N GLY A 442 0.03 3.18 -11.39
CA GLY A 442 0.86 4.03 -12.23
C GLY A 442 1.72 3.22 -13.22
N PHE A 443 2.48 2.24 -12.74
CA PHE A 443 3.26 1.39 -13.65
C PHE A 443 2.36 0.50 -14.52
N ALA A 444 1.21 0.03 -14.04
CA ALA A 444 0.27 -0.72 -14.87
C ALA A 444 -0.29 0.14 -16.01
N TYR A 445 -0.61 1.40 -15.72
CA TYR A 445 -1.07 2.36 -16.72
C TYR A 445 0.01 2.69 -17.76
N LEU A 446 1.25 2.97 -17.31
CA LEU A 446 2.40 3.23 -18.18
C LEU A 446 2.74 2.01 -19.07
N ALA A 447 2.76 0.80 -18.48
CA ALA A 447 2.97 -0.44 -19.23
C ALA A 447 1.92 -0.63 -20.34
N ALA A 448 0.66 -0.37 -20.07
CA ALA A 448 -0.40 -0.45 -21.08
C ALA A 448 -0.19 0.54 -22.23
N LYS A 449 0.24 1.77 -21.93
CA LYS A 449 0.60 2.77 -22.97
C LYS A 449 1.79 2.31 -23.80
N ALA A 450 2.84 1.76 -23.16
CA ALA A 450 4.02 1.25 -23.85
C ALA A 450 3.70 0.03 -24.75
N ILE A 451 2.87 -0.91 -24.28
CA ILE A 451 2.40 -2.05 -25.06
C ILE A 451 1.65 -1.60 -26.33
N ALA A 452 0.79 -0.60 -26.20
CA ALA A 452 0.05 -0.07 -27.35
C ALA A 452 0.94 0.54 -28.44
N VAL A 453 2.06 1.16 -28.06
CA VAL A 453 3.05 1.72 -29.02
C VAL A 453 3.78 0.61 -29.76
N THR A 454 4.13 -0.49 -29.09
CA THR A 454 4.89 -1.61 -29.71
C THR A 454 4.02 -2.54 -30.57
N ARG A 455 2.70 -2.44 -30.50
CA ARG A 455 1.75 -3.20 -31.34
C ARG A 455 1.58 -2.61 -32.75
N LYS A 456 1.91 -1.35 -32.94
CA LYS A 456 1.85 -0.67 -34.25
C LYS A 456 3.06 -1.06 -35.11
#